data_8d4244e967f6f5f0de7c36020b730114
#
_entry.id   8d4244e967f6f5f0de7c36020b730114
#
_cell.length_a   1.000
_cell.length_b   1.000
_cell.length_c   1.000
_cell.angle_alpha   90.00
_cell.angle_beta   90.00
_cell.angle_gamma   90.00
#
_symmetry.space_group_name_H-M   'P 1'
#
loop_
_entity.id
_entity.type
_entity.pdbx_description
1 polymer ?
#
loop_
_entity_poly.entity_id
_entity_poly.type
_entity_poly.pdbx_seq_one_letter_code
_entity_poly.pdbx_strand_id
1 'polypeptide(L)'
;MVLLCVLNICIGSVSITVFDILASIQGKTVENARILWDIRMPRMLAALILGGALGLAGYLLQTFFHNPIAGPFVLGISSGAKMTVSVVMVFLMGQAISVSSGMMIVAAFVGAMISMGFVLLVSRKVDSMAMLVVAGVMIGYICS
;
A
#
# COMPACT_ATOMS: atom_id res chain seq x y z
N MET A 1 17.21 8.29 -3.91
CA MET A 1 16.00 8.68 -3.17
C MET A 1 15.66 10.16 -3.34
N VAL A 2 16.52 11.10 -2.92
CA VAL A 2 16.24 12.55 -3.01
C VAL A 2 15.90 12.98 -4.44
N LEU A 3 16.69 12.55 -5.43
CA LEU A 3 16.44 12.85 -6.84
C LEU A 3 15.05 12.38 -7.30
N LEU A 4 14.63 11.19 -6.91
CA LEU A 4 13.30 10.65 -7.24
C LEU A 4 12.17 11.45 -6.58
N CYS A 5 12.36 11.92 -5.35
CA CYS A 5 11.39 12.78 -4.68
C CYS A 5 11.24 14.12 -5.41
N VAL A 6 12.35 14.74 -5.79
CA VAL A 6 12.34 15.99 -6.55
C VAL A 6 11.67 15.80 -7.92
N LEU A 7 12.02 14.75 -8.64
CA LEU A 7 11.39 14.43 -9.93
C LEU A 7 9.88 14.19 -9.78
N ASN A 8 9.44 13.48 -8.75
CA ASN A 8 8.02 13.24 -8.48
C ASN A 8 7.23 14.53 -8.21
N ILE A 9 7.87 15.52 -7.56
CA ILE A 9 7.25 16.81 -7.31
C ILE A 9 7.25 17.68 -8.57
N CYS A 10 8.33 17.67 -9.36
CA CYS A 10 8.47 18.53 -10.53
C CYS A 10 7.67 18.02 -11.74
N ILE A 11 7.62 16.70 -11.95
CA ILE A 11 6.98 16.10 -13.12
C ILE A 11 5.50 15.82 -12.83
N GLY A 12 4.62 16.39 -13.61
CA GLY A 12 3.17 16.17 -13.53
C GLY A 12 2.41 16.95 -14.60
N SER A 13 1.07 16.92 -14.54
CA SER A 13 0.19 17.65 -15.47
C SER A 13 0.39 19.18 -15.45
N VAL A 14 0.94 19.71 -14.39
CA VAL A 14 1.39 21.10 -14.25
C VAL A 14 2.88 21.07 -13.95
N SER A 15 3.69 21.78 -14.72
CA SER A 15 5.13 21.90 -14.47
C SER A 15 5.37 22.78 -13.25
N ILE A 16 5.95 22.21 -12.20
CA ILE A 16 6.40 22.97 -11.03
C ILE A 16 7.92 22.96 -11.07
N THR A 17 8.50 24.16 -11.09
CA THR A 17 9.95 24.31 -11.11
C THR A 17 10.51 24.17 -9.69
N VAL A 18 11.76 23.75 -9.57
CA VAL A 18 12.45 23.69 -8.27
C VAL A 18 12.47 25.05 -7.57
N PHE A 19 12.51 26.15 -8.35
CA PHE A 19 12.39 27.51 -7.84
C PHE A 19 11.04 27.81 -7.19
N ASP A 20 9.95 27.24 -7.72
CA ASP A 20 8.60 27.40 -7.15
C ASP A 20 8.49 26.70 -5.80
N ILE A 21 9.15 25.55 -5.65
CA ILE A 21 9.22 24.81 -4.39
C ILE A 21 9.96 25.65 -3.33
N LEU A 22 11.12 26.19 -3.67
CA LEU A 22 11.90 27.05 -2.78
C LEU A 22 11.16 28.35 -2.42
N ALA A 23 10.50 28.98 -3.38
CA ALA A 23 9.70 30.18 -3.17
C ALA A 23 8.48 29.89 -2.26
N SER A 24 7.84 28.74 -2.43
CA SER A 24 6.71 28.31 -1.60
C SER A 24 7.13 28.04 -0.15
N ILE A 25 8.31 27.44 0.07
CA ILE A 25 8.88 27.23 1.41
C ILE A 25 9.23 28.58 2.07
N GLN A 26 9.63 29.59 1.30
CA GLN A 26 9.91 30.94 1.79
C GLN A 26 8.64 31.78 2.03
N GLY A 27 7.44 31.20 1.88
CA GLY A 27 6.18 31.90 2.10
C GLY A 27 5.75 32.86 0.99
N LYS A 28 6.39 32.79 -0.20
CA LYS A 28 5.94 33.53 -1.37
C LYS A 28 4.73 32.88 -2.00
N THR A 29 3.75 33.66 -2.41
CA THR A 29 2.58 33.20 -3.13
C THR A 29 2.98 32.67 -4.52
N VAL A 30 2.92 31.35 -4.68
CA VAL A 30 3.14 30.69 -5.96
C VAL A 30 1.77 30.26 -6.49
N GLU A 31 1.50 30.52 -7.78
CA GLU A 31 0.20 30.25 -8.43
C GLU A 31 -0.27 28.79 -8.26
N ASN A 32 0.67 27.87 -8.13
CA ASN A 32 0.41 26.43 -7.99
C ASN A 32 0.68 25.88 -6.56
N ALA A 33 0.77 26.74 -5.54
CA ALA A 33 1.08 26.33 -4.17
C ALA A 33 0.10 25.28 -3.61
N ARG A 34 -1.20 25.38 -3.94
CA ARG A 34 -2.22 24.38 -3.57
C ARG A 34 -1.93 23.01 -4.13
N ILE A 35 -1.56 22.92 -5.42
CA ILE A 35 -1.24 21.63 -6.04
C ILE A 35 -0.01 21.00 -5.39
N LEU A 36 0.97 21.84 -5.03
CA LEU A 36 2.18 21.39 -4.36
C LEU A 36 1.87 20.83 -2.96
N TRP A 37 1.17 21.60 -2.13
CA TRP A 37 0.97 21.26 -0.71
C TRP A 37 -0.18 20.27 -0.46
N ASP A 38 -1.30 20.40 -1.20
CA ASP A 38 -2.49 19.59 -0.96
C ASP A 38 -2.49 18.26 -1.74
N ILE A 39 -1.72 18.19 -2.84
CA ILE A 39 -1.73 16.99 -3.69
C ILE A 39 -0.36 16.33 -3.78
N ARG A 40 0.68 17.07 -4.18
CA ARG A 40 1.98 16.44 -4.50
C ARG A 40 2.77 16.06 -3.27
N MET A 41 2.84 16.94 -2.27
CA MET A 41 3.54 16.68 -1.02
C MET A 41 2.95 15.49 -0.25
N PRO A 42 1.65 15.41 0.02
CA PRO A 42 1.08 14.25 0.69
C PRO A 42 1.28 12.95 -0.09
N ARG A 43 1.14 12.99 -1.42
CA ARG A 43 1.37 11.82 -2.27
C ARG A 43 2.82 11.34 -2.23
N MET A 44 3.77 12.25 -2.28
CA MET A 44 5.21 11.93 -2.19
C MET A 44 5.54 11.32 -0.82
N LEU A 45 5.07 11.94 0.27
CA LEU A 45 5.28 11.44 1.63
C LEU A 45 4.64 10.07 1.82
N ALA A 46 3.42 9.88 1.34
CA ALA A 46 2.75 8.57 1.38
C ALA A 46 3.54 7.52 0.62
N ALA A 47 4.02 7.82 -0.58
CA ALA A 47 4.83 6.89 -1.38
C ALA A 47 6.15 6.53 -0.67
N LEU A 48 6.80 7.49 -0.03
CA LEU A 48 8.04 7.28 0.72
C LEU A 48 7.82 6.38 1.93
N ILE A 49 6.80 6.68 2.74
CA ILE A 49 6.49 5.95 3.97
C ILE A 49 6.00 4.54 3.63
N LEU A 50 5.04 4.42 2.72
CA LEU A 50 4.47 3.12 2.33
C LEU A 50 5.48 2.26 1.59
N GLY A 51 6.30 2.85 0.71
CA GLY A 51 7.37 2.14 0.03
C GLY A 51 8.44 1.63 0.99
N GLY A 52 8.85 2.45 1.96
CA GLY A 52 9.77 2.05 3.02
C GLY A 52 9.20 0.94 3.92
N ALA A 53 7.94 1.09 4.33
CA ALA A 53 7.24 0.08 5.13
C ALA A 53 7.11 -1.26 4.38
N LEU A 54 6.77 -1.22 3.08
CA LEU A 54 6.66 -2.40 2.24
C LEU A 54 8.03 -3.08 2.03
N GLY A 55 9.10 -2.30 1.84
CA GLY A 55 10.46 -2.82 1.75
C GLY A 55 10.90 -3.51 3.04
N LEU A 56 10.63 -2.90 4.20
CA LEU A 56 10.92 -3.49 5.50
C LEU A 56 10.11 -4.76 5.73
N ALA A 57 8.81 -4.74 5.42
CA ALA A 57 7.95 -5.93 5.54
C ALA A 57 8.45 -7.08 4.65
N GLY A 58 8.86 -6.76 3.41
CA GLY A 58 9.46 -7.74 2.51
C GLY A 58 10.74 -8.35 3.09
N TYR A 59 11.64 -7.51 3.59
CA TYR A 59 12.89 -7.97 4.23
C TYR A 59 12.61 -8.89 5.43
N LEU A 60 11.69 -8.50 6.32
CA LEU A 60 11.33 -9.31 7.49
C LEU A 60 10.73 -10.66 7.09
N LEU A 61 9.84 -10.69 6.08
CA LEU A 61 9.25 -11.93 5.59
C LEU A 61 10.30 -12.85 4.95
N GLN A 62 11.18 -12.31 4.13
CA GLN A 62 12.27 -13.07 3.50
C GLN A 62 13.22 -13.65 4.55
N THR A 63 13.54 -12.89 5.59
CA THR A 63 14.37 -13.34 6.70
C THR A 63 13.66 -14.40 7.52
N PHE A 64 12.40 -14.20 7.88
CA PHE A 64 11.62 -15.15 8.67
C PHE A 64 11.42 -16.49 7.96
N PHE A 65 11.12 -16.46 6.67
CA PHE A 65 10.91 -17.66 5.88
C PHE A 65 12.19 -18.23 5.27
N HIS A 66 13.35 -17.60 5.45
CA HIS A 66 14.64 -17.97 4.83
C HIS A 66 14.50 -18.18 3.31
N ASN A 67 13.63 -17.38 2.66
CA ASN A 67 13.30 -17.51 1.25
C ASN A 67 13.20 -16.13 0.60
N PRO A 68 14.03 -15.82 -0.42
CA PRO A 68 14.01 -14.53 -1.09
C PRO A 68 12.74 -14.27 -1.91
N ILE A 69 11.93 -15.30 -2.18
CA ILE A 69 10.66 -15.16 -2.91
C ILE A 69 9.51 -14.76 -1.97
N ALA A 70 9.66 -14.96 -0.66
CA ALA A 70 8.63 -14.62 0.30
C ALA A 70 8.43 -13.10 0.37
N GLY A 71 7.28 -12.65 -0.09
CA GLY A 71 6.90 -11.24 -0.03
C GLY A 71 5.41 -11.08 0.29
N PRO A 72 4.97 -9.91 0.76
CA PRO A 72 3.58 -9.68 1.17
C PRO A 72 2.56 -9.90 0.03
N PHE A 73 2.97 -9.70 -1.22
CA PHE A 73 2.14 -9.94 -2.40
C PHE A 73 2.00 -11.45 -2.69
N VAL A 74 3.08 -12.20 -2.57
CA VAL A 74 3.12 -13.65 -2.85
C VAL A 74 2.30 -14.43 -1.83
N LEU A 75 2.24 -13.95 -0.59
CA LEU A 75 1.46 -14.57 0.48
C LEU A 75 -0.04 -14.26 0.45
N GLY A 76 -0.54 -13.58 -0.59
CA GLY A 76 -1.97 -13.31 -0.75
C GLY A 76 -2.55 -12.26 0.21
N ILE A 77 -1.72 -11.61 1.03
CA ILE A 77 -2.15 -10.60 2.03
C ILE A 77 -2.86 -9.43 1.32
N SER A 78 -2.29 -8.98 0.22
CA SER A 78 -2.83 -7.87 -0.59
C SER A 78 -4.19 -8.21 -1.22
N SER A 79 -4.37 -9.46 -1.68
CA SER A 79 -5.62 -9.92 -2.27
C SER A 79 -6.73 -10.04 -1.22
N GLY A 80 -6.42 -10.54 -0.03
CA GLY A 80 -7.37 -10.58 1.08
C GLY A 80 -7.81 -9.18 1.53
N ALA A 81 -6.88 -8.22 1.57
CA ALA A 81 -7.23 -6.84 1.85
C ALA A 81 -8.21 -6.27 0.80
N LYS A 82 -7.92 -6.47 -0.49
CA LYS A 82 -8.78 -6.01 -1.60
C LYS A 82 -10.16 -6.66 -1.54
N MET A 83 -10.23 -7.98 -1.35
CA MET A 83 -11.49 -8.70 -1.24
C MET A 83 -12.37 -8.15 -0.12
N THR A 84 -11.82 -7.95 1.07
CA THR A 84 -12.57 -7.43 2.21
C THR A 84 -13.07 -6.00 1.94
N VAL A 85 -12.24 -5.14 1.35
CA VAL A 85 -12.65 -3.79 0.95
C VAL A 85 -13.79 -3.85 -0.06
N SER A 86 -13.71 -4.72 -1.07
CA SER A 86 -14.75 -4.86 -2.09
C SER A 86 -16.08 -5.34 -1.49
N VAL A 87 -16.05 -6.32 -0.59
CA VAL A 87 -17.23 -6.82 0.10
C VAL A 87 -17.88 -5.73 0.96
N VAL A 88 -17.08 -5.01 1.75
CA VAL A 88 -17.57 -3.91 2.58
C VAL A 88 -18.16 -2.79 1.70
N MET A 89 -17.50 -2.46 0.60
CA MET A 89 -17.98 -1.44 -0.33
C MET A 89 -19.33 -1.80 -0.94
N VAL A 90 -19.47 -3.02 -1.44
CA VAL A 90 -20.75 -3.51 -2.02
C VAL A 90 -21.85 -3.52 -0.98
N PHE A 91 -21.56 -3.98 0.25
CA PHE A 91 -22.54 -4.01 1.33
C PHE A 91 -23.02 -2.61 1.74
N LEU A 92 -22.09 -1.65 1.90
CA LEU A 92 -22.45 -0.28 2.30
C LEU A 92 -23.17 0.47 1.18
N MET A 93 -22.76 0.28 -0.09
CA MET A 93 -23.46 0.88 -1.23
C MET A 93 -24.88 0.35 -1.37
N GLY A 94 -25.11 -0.94 -1.08
CA GLY A 94 -26.44 -1.54 -1.05
C GLY A 94 -27.37 -0.94 0.01
N GLN A 95 -26.82 -0.33 1.07
CA GLN A 95 -27.58 0.35 2.14
C GLN A 95 -27.62 1.88 1.98
N ALA A 96 -27.13 2.43 0.87
CA ALA A 96 -27.02 3.87 0.64
C ALA A 96 -26.20 4.62 1.72
N ILE A 97 -25.27 3.94 2.39
CA ILE A 97 -24.41 4.52 3.41
C ILE A 97 -23.18 5.13 2.72
N SER A 98 -22.83 6.36 3.08
CA SER A 98 -21.62 7.00 2.57
C SER A 98 -20.35 6.29 3.07
N VAL A 99 -19.52 5.88 2.14
CA VAL A 99 -18.28 5.15 2.45
C VAL A 99 -17.19 6.14 2.87
N SER A 100 -16.74 6.02 4.12
CA SER A 100 -15.61 6.80 4.63
C SER A 100 -14.27 6.13 4.30
N SER A 101 -13.25 6.95 3.99
CA SER A 101 -11.88 6.46 3.77
C SER A 101 -11.35 5.67 4.97
N GLY A 102 -11.68 6.08 6.20
CA GLY A 102 -11.29 5.37 7.41
C GLY A 102 -11.86 3.95 7.49
N MET A 103 -13.13 3.76 7.11
CA MET A 103 -13.76 2.43 7.06
C MET A 103 -13.04 1.52 6.07
N MET A 104 -12.63 2.03 4.91
CA MET A 104 -11.89 1.27 3.91
C MET A 104 -10.50 0.85 4.41
N ILE A 105 -9.80 1.72 5.14
CA ILE A 105 -8.50 1.40 5.74
C ILE A 105 -8.66 0.28 6.77
N VAL A 106 -9.65 0.37 7.65
CA VAL A 106 -9.92 -0.68 8.65
C VAL A 106 -10.30 -1.99 7.97
N ALA A 107 -11.17 -1.96 6.97
CA ALA A 107 -11.56 -3.15 6.20
C ALA A 107 -10.37 -3.82 5.52
N ALA A 108 -9.49 -3.02 4.88
CA ALA A 108 -8.26 -3.51 4.26
C ALA A 108 -7.33 -4.18 5.29
N PHE A 109 -7.16 -3.54 6.45
CA PHE A 109 -6.32 -4.07 7.52
C PHE A 109 -6.86 -5.39 8.07
N VAL A 110 -8.16 -5.48 8.34
CA VAL A 110 -8.80 -6.71 8.81
C VAL A 110 -8.66 -7.83 7.78
N GLY A 111 -8.88 -7.54 6.49
CA GLY A 111 -8.71 -8.51 5.41
C GLY A 111 -7.27 -9.01 5.29
N ALA A 112 -6.30 -8.11 5.41
CA ALA A 112 -4.88 -8.47 5.43
C ALA A 112 -4.53 -9.38 6.62
N MET A 113 -5.06 -9.07 7.81
CA MET A 113 -4.84 -9.87 9.02
C MET A 113 -5.45 -11.26 8.92
N ILE A 114 -6.66 -11.38 8.36
CA ILE A 114 -7.32 -12.68 8.13
C ILE A 114 -6.49 -13.53 7.17
N SER A 115 -6.07 -12.96 6.03
CA SER A 115 -5.23 -13.67 5.06
C SER A 115 -3.90 -14.12 5.65
N MET A 116 -3.22 -13.23 6.38
CA MET A 116 -1.96 -13.57 7.03
C MET A 116 -2.16 -14.65 8.11
N GLY A 117 -3.23 -14.55 8.91
CA GLY A 117 -3.59 -15.55 9.90
C GLY A 117 -3.79 -16.93 9.27
N PHE A 118 -4.46 -17.00 8.13
CA PHE A 118 -4.65 -18.25 7.39
C PHE A 118 -3.31 -18.82 6.88
N VAL A 119 -2.44 -17.99 6.31
CA VAL A 119 -1.11 -18.42 5.86
C VAL A 119 -0.29 -18.97 7.02
N LEU A 120 -0.32 -18.32 8.19
CA LEU A 120 0.38 -18.79 9.38
C LEU A 120 -0.18 -20.11 9.92
N LEU A 121 -1.50 -20.32 9.85
CA LEU A 121 -2.12 -21.58 10.24
C LEU A 121 -1.70 -22.73 9.31
N VAL A 122 -1.65 -22.48 8.01
CA VAL A 122 -1.16 -23.45 7.01
C VAL A 122 0.32 -23.72 7.23
N SER A 123 1.13 -22.69 7.49
CA SER A 123 2.56 -22.81 7.77
C SER A 123 2.88 -23.76 8.93
N ARG A 124 2.02 -23.84 9.93
CA ARG A 124 2.21 -24.75 11.07
C ARG A 124 2.02 -26.24 10.72
N LYS A 125 1.35 -26.54 9.61
CA LYS A 125 1.04 -27.92 9.17
C LYS A 125 1.89 -28.38 8.00
N VAL A 126 2.73 -27.51 7.47
CA VAL A 126 3.48 -27.76 6.24
C VAL A 126 4.95 -27.44 6.48
N ASP A 127 5.80 -28.46 6.33
CA ASP A 127 7.25 -28.34 6.52
C ASP A 127 7.99 -27.75 5.31
N SER A 128 7.28 -27.57 4.18
CA SER A 128 7.87 -27.11 2.93
C SER A 128 7.52 -25.64 2.64
N MET A 129 8.54 -24.81 2.49
CA MET A 129 8.40 -23.40 2.06
C MET A 129 7.71 -23.24 0.70
N ALA A 130 7.98 -24.17 -0.24
CA ALA A 130 7.33 -24.15 -1.55
C ALA A 130 5.81 -24.26 -1.42
N MET A 131 5.33 -25.12 -0.52
CA MET A 131 3.91 -25.32 -0.29
C MET A 131 3.23 -24.12 0.38
N LEU A 132 3.96 -23.38 1.20
CA LEU A 132 3.49 -22.12 1.79
C LEU A 132 3.29 -21.02 0.73
N VAL A 133 4.24 -20.88 -0.19
CA VAL A 133 4.14 -19.97 -1.32
C VAL A 133 2.95 -20.35 -2.21
N VAL A 134 2.78 -21.64 -2.50
CA VAL A 134 1.62 -22.13 -3.28
C VAL A 134 0.30 -21.80 -2.57
N ALA A 135 0.22 -22.04 -1.25
CA ALA A 135 -0.98 -21.69 -0.48
C ALA A 135 -1.28 -20.18 -0.52
N GLY A 136 -0.26 -19.32 -0.40
CA GLY A 136 -0.41 -17.87 -0.52
C GLY A 136 -0.91 -17.44 -1.90
N VAL A 137 -0.33 -18.00 -2.95
CA VAL A 137 -0.77 -17.74 -4.34
C VAL A 137 -2.21 -18.21 -4.56
N MET A 138 -2.59 -19.39 -4.05
CA MET A 138 -3.97 -19.89 -4.13
C MET A 138 -4.96 -18.95 -3.42
N ILE A 139 -4.63 -18.47 -2.23
CA ILE A 139 -5.44 -17.45 -1.54
C ILE A 139 -5.53 -16.19 -2.41
N GLY A 140 -4.42 -15.78 -3.00
CA GLY A 140 -4.38 -14.63 -3.92
C GLY A 140 -5.38 -14.78 -5.06
N TYR A 141 -5.45 -15.93 -5.70
CA TYR A 141 -6.39 -16.23 -6.79
C TYR A 141 -7.85 -16.34 -6.31
N ILE A 142 -8.09 -16.93 -5.14
CA ILE A 142 -9.45 -17.06 -4.57
C ILE A 142 -10.02 -15.68 -4.22
N CYS A 143 -9.18 -14.77 -3.74
CA CYS A 143 -9.57 -13.43 -3.30
C CYS A 143 -9.52 -12.37 -4.42
N SER A 144 -9.08 -12.70 -5.62
CA SER A 144 -8.94 -11.76 -6.74
C SER A 144 -10.15 -11.82 -7.66
#